data_cfcae08762b8397bb205fcd0f984ba01
#
_entry.id   cfcae08762b8397bb205fcd0f984ba01
#
_cell.length_a   1.000
_cell.length_b   1.000
_cell.length_c   1.000
_cell.angle_alpha   90.00
_cell.angle_beta   90.00
_cell.angle_gamma   90.00
#
_symmetry.space_group_name_H-M   'P 1'
#
loop_
_entity.id
_entity.type
_entity.pdbx_description
1 polymer ?
#
loop_
_entity_poly.entity_id
_entity_poly.type
_entity_poly.pdbx_seq_one_letter_code
_entity_poly.pdbx_strand_id
1 'polypeptide(L)'
;MMRAVFFLLLVFCTGCSAEMTEEDISKAHFVKAEWEVADKTPEERAMVIKARLKLIDEIIGTAVVVEGHTAIIGLRLEENMEQNEIDAVKQEADTIARSADVSVESTSVTTNSYIVSLIEDMERKRAG
;
A
#
# COMPACT_ATOMS: atom_id res chain seq x y z
N MET A 1 10.67 52.75 -22.20
CA MET A 1 11.28 51.61 -22.87
C MET A 1 11.97 50.68 -21.91
N MET A 2 12.78 51.15 -21.01
CA MET A 2 13.42 50.29 -20.02
C MET A 2 12.43 49.62 -19.10
N ARG A 3 11.34 50.26 -18.77
CA ARG A 3 10.30 49.68 -17.90
C ARG A 3 9.59 48.49 -18.52
N ALA A 4 9.39 48.54 -19.83
CA ALA A 4 8.72 47.43 -20.50
C ALA A 4 9.59 46.17 -20.55
N VAL A 5 10.89 46.34 -20.75
CA VAL A 5 11.84 45.23 -20.75
C VAL A 5 11.99 44.64 -19.38
N PHE A 6 12.01 45.48 -18.35
CA PHE A 6 12.09 45.06 -16.98
C PHE A 6 10.85 44.28 -16.53
N PHE A 7 9.70 44.75 -16.99
CA PHE A 7 8.43 44.09 -16.72
C PHE A 7 8.36 42.71 -17.36
N LEU A 8 8.89 42.61 -18.57
CA LEU A 8 8.94 41.35 -19.31
C LEU A 8 9.80 40.30 -18.56
N LEU A 9 10.92 40.74 -18.00
CA LEU A 9 11.82 39.88 -17.23
C LEU A 9 11.16 39.35 -15.98
N LEU A 10 10.40 40.17 -15.29
CA LEU A 10 9.67 39.75 -14.08
C LEU A 10 8.60 38.72 -14.40
N VAL A 11 7.86 38.91 -15.45
CA VAL A 11 6.82 37.96 -15.87
C VAL A 11 7.45 36.61 -16.23
N PHE A 12 8.61 36.65 -16.85
CA PHE A 12 9.32 35.44 -17.26
C PHE A 12 9.77 34.63 -16.06
N CYS A 13 10.31 35.27 -15.05
CA CYS A 13 10.72 34.57 -13.80
C CYS A 13 9.55 33.98 -13.05
N THR A 14 8.43 34.67 -13.03
CA THR A 14 7.24 34.17 -12.32
C THR A 14 6.64 32.97 -13.04
N GLY A 15 6.66 32.96 -14.38
CA GLY A 15 6.17 31.84 -15.16
C GLY A 15 6.99 30.57 -14.97
N CYS A 16 8.31 30.69 -14.88
CA CYS A 16 9.18 29.54 -14.66
C CYS A 16 8.99 28.92 -13.29
N SER A 17 8.77 29.73 -12.27
CA SER A 17 8.53 29.21 -10.91
C SER A 17 7.23 28.44 -10.78
N ALA A 18 6.20 28.86 -11.50
CA ALA A 18 4.89 28.21 -11.43
C ALA A 18 4.86 26.85 -12.13
N GLU A 19 5.65 26.66 -13.17
CA GLU A 19 5.68 25.41 -13.92
C GLU A 19 6.37 24.26 -13.19
N MET A 20 7.25 24.53 -12.25
CA MET A 20 8.05 23.52 -11.60
C MET A 20 7.45 22.90 -10.35
N THR A 21 6.25 23.32 -9.91
CA THR A 21 5.84 22.99 -8.56
C THR A 21 4.81 21.89 -8.40
N GLU A 22 3.91 21.64 -9.35
CA GLU A 22 2.85 20.64 -9.10
C GLU A 22 3.14 19.26 -9.67
N GLU A 23 3.60 19.17 -10.90
CA GLU A 23 3.86 17.88 -11.54
C GLU A 23 5.12 17.20 -11.00
N ASP A 24 6.19 17.96 -10.75
CA ASP A 24 7.46 17.42 -10.28
C ASP A 24 7.37 16.91 -8.85
N ILE A 25 6.59 17.56 -7.99
CA ILE A 25 6.39 17.11 -6.63
C ILE A 25 5.59 15.81 -6.58
N SER A 26 4.57 15.67 -7.42
CA SER A 26 3.79 14.44 -7.54
C SER A 26 4.64 13.26 -8.00
N LYS A 27 5.47 13.46 -9.01
CA LYS A 27 6.35 12.42 -9.53
C LYS A 27 7.42 12.04 -8.52
N ALA A 28 8.02 13.02 -7.84
CA ALA A 28 9.03 12.78 -6.83
C ALA A 28 8.46 12.01 -5.64
N HIS A 29 7.23 12.31 -5.25
CA HIS A 29 6.56 11.62 -4.16
C HIS A 29 6.26 10.17 -4.51
N PHE A 30 5.81 9.91 -5.73
CA PHE A 30 5.53 8.57 -6.23
C PHE A 30 6.80 7.72 -6.32
N VAL A 31 7.87 8.28 -6.87
CA VAL A 31 9.17 7.60 -6.96
C VAL A 31 9.73 7.28 -5.58
N LYS A 32 9.57 8.19 -4.63
CA LYS A 32 10.02 7.96 -3.26
C LYS A 32 9.28 6.82 -2.58
N ALA A 33 7.97 6.68 -2.83
CA ALA A 33 7.19 5.58 -2.28
C ALA A 33 7.65 4.23 -2.85
N GLU A 34 7.93 4.15 -4.15
CA GLU A 34 8.48 2.95 -4.77
C GLU A 34 9.85 2.59 -4.21
N TRP A 35 10.70 3.58 -3.96
CA TRP A 35 12.02 3.39 -3.37
C TRP A 35 11.93 2.80 -1.96
N GLU A 36 11.03 3.32 -1.16
CA GLU A 36 10.82 2.84 0.20
C GLU A 36 10.38 1.37 0.22
N VAL A 37 9.52 0.98 -0.70
CA VAL A 37 9.06 -0.40 -0.81
C VAL A 37 10.18 -1.31 -1.34
N ALA A 38 10.97 -0.83 -2.31
CA ALA A 38 12.06 -1.62 -2.91
C ALA A 38 13.16 -1.97 -1.90
N ASP A 39 13.40 -1.11 -0.92
CA ASP A 39 14.42 -1.33 0.11
C ASP A 39 13.96 -2.27 1.23
N LYS A 40 12.68 -2.61 1.28
CA LYS A 40 12.15 -3.48 2.33
C LYS A 40 12.21 -4.95 1.93
N THR A 41 12.50 -5.79 2.91
CA THR A 41 12.43 -7.24 2.73
C THR A 41 10.97 -7.66 2.58
N PRO A 42 10.69 -8.85 2.00
CA PRO A 42 9.33 -9.37 1.94
C PRO A 42 8.67 -9.45 3.32
N GLU A 43 9.44 -9.79 4.36
CA GLU A 43 8.95 -9.86 5.73
C GLU A 43 8.54 -8.48 6.25
N GLU A 44 9.33 -7.46 6.00
CA GLU A 44 9.00 -6.09 6.38
C GLU A 44 7.78 -5.57 5.64
N ARG A 45 7.66 -5.89 4.36
CA ARG A 45 6.50 -5.53 3.55
C ARG A 45 5.24 -6.19 4.11
N ALA A 46 5.32 -7.46 4.45
CA ALA A 46 4.22 -8.20 5.06
C ALA A 46 3.79 -7.57 6.39
N MET A 47 4.75 -7.14 7.20
CA MET A 47 4.45 -6.50 8.48
C MET A 47 3.69 -5.19 8.34
N VAL A 48 4.02 -4.40 7.32
CA VAL A 48 3.31 -3.14 7.05
C VAL A 48 1.86 -3.41 6.67
N ILE A 49 1.62 -4.37 5.78
CA ILE A 49 0.27 -4.77 5.39
C ILE A 49 -0.51 -5.28 6.61
N LYS A 50 0.11 -6.16 7.38
CA LYS A 50 -0.51 -6.74 8.57
C LYS A 50 -0.93 -5.67 9.59
N ALA A 51 -0.05 -4.69 9.82
CA ALA A 51 -0.35 -3.60 10.75
C ALA A 51 -1.58 -2.80 10.33
N ARG A 52 -1.75 -2.56 9.03
CA ARG A 52 -2.92 -1.85 8.53
C ARG A 52 -4.18 -2.68 8.55
N LEU A 53 -4.08 -3.99 8.28
CA LEU A 53 -5.23 -4.89 8.35
C LEU A 53 -5.82 -4.99 9.75
N LYS A 54 -4.99 -4.83 10.77
CA LYS A 54 -5.44 -4.85 12.16
C LYS A 54 -6.39 -3.72 12.52
N LEU A 55 -6.47 -2.68 11.69
CA LEU A 55 -7.39 -1.56 11.90
C LEU A 55 -8.83 -1.89 11.52
N ILE A 56 -9.05 -3.01 10.84
CA ILE A 56 -10.39 -3.48 10.50
C ILE A 56 -10.97 -4.23 11.71
N ASP A 57 -12.08 -3.74 12.25
CA ASP A 57 -12.65 -4.25 13.50
C ASP A 57 -13.08 -5.71 13.43
N GLU A 58 -13.60 -6.16 12.28
CA GLU A 58 -14.10 -7.52 12.08
C GLU A 58 -12.99 -8.56 12.02
N ILE A 59 -11.76 -8.12 11.84
CA ILE A 59 -10.60 -9.02 11.74
C ILE A 59 -10.04 -9.28 13.14
N ILE A 60 -10.05 -10.54 13.58
CA ILE A 60 -9.49 -10.94 14.87
C ILE A 60 -8.09 -11.54 14.74
N GLY A 61 -7.67 -11.89 13.54
CA GLY A 61 -6.31 -12.36 13.29
C GLY A 61 -5.94 -12.22 11.83
N THR A 62 -4.67 -11.95 11.57
CA THR A 62 -4.14 -11.79 10.22
C THR A 62 -2.85 -12.58 10.05
N ALA A 63 -2.68 -13.15 8.86
CA ALA A 63 -1.41 -13.72 8.43
C ALA A 63 -1.11 -13.17 7.05
N VAL A 64 0.09 -12.69 6.82
CA VAL A 64 0.48 -12.07 5.54
C VAL A 64 1.84 -12.59 5.13
N VAL A 65 1.91 -13.06 3.88
CA VAL A 65 3.17 -13.43 3.24
C VAL A 65 3.25 -12.68 1.93
N VAL A 66 4.36 -12.00 1.70
CA VAL A 66 4.61 -11.27 0.46
C VAL A 66 5.70 -12.01 -0.31
N GLU A 67 5.45 -12.21 -1.59
CA GLU A 67 6.41 -12.83 -2.49
C GLU A 67 6.37 -12.10 -3.83
N GLY A 68 7.48 -11.39 -4.14
CA GLY A 68 7.54 -10.57 -5.34
C GLY A 68 6.47 -9.50 -5.34
N HIS A 69 5.55 -9.57 -6.29
CA HIS A 69 4.45 -8.61 -6.46
C HIS A 69 3.11 -9.15 -5.97
N THR A 70 3.13 -10.24 -5.22
CA THR A 70 1.91 -10.90 -4.72
C THR A 70 1.90 -10.89 -3.20
N ALA A 71 0.76 -10.54 -2.62
CA ALA A 71 0.50 -10.66 -1.20
C ALA A 71 -0.50 -11.78 -0.96
N ILE A 72 -0.15 -12.71 -0.07
CA ILE A 72 -1.03 -13.80 0.34
C ILE A 72 -1.52 -13.48 1.74
N ILE A 73 -2.82 -13.37 1.90
CA ILE A 73 -3.43 -12.86 3.13
C ILE A 73 -4.44 -13.87 3.66
N GLY A 74 -4.25 -14.26 4.92
CA GLY A 74 -5.20 -15.06 5.65
C GLY A 74 -5.87 -14.22 6.73
N LEU A 75 -7.18 -14.27 6.80
CA LEU A 75 -7.96 -13.51 7.76
C LEU A 75 -8.76 -14.44 8.66
N ARG A 76 -8.69 -14.18 9.98
CA ARG A 76 -9.59 -14.76 10.96
C ARG A 76 -10.59 -13.68 11.32
N LEU A 77 -11.86 -13.96 11.09
CA LEU A 77 -12.93 -13.00 11.27
C LEU A 77 -13.79 -13.35 12.47
N GLU A 78 -14.56 -12.39 12.94
CA GLU A 78 -15.54 -12.61 14.00
C GLU A 78 -16.55 -13.69 13.58
N GLU A 79 -17.10 -14.37 14.58
CA GLU A 79 -18.13 -15.38 14.34
C GLU A 79 -19.44 -14.74 13.90
N ASN A 80 -20.28 -15.52 13.21
CA ASN A 80 -21.63 -15.15 12.80
C ASN A 80 -21.72 -14.03 11.78
N MET A 81 -20.65 -13.83 11.00
CA MET A 81 -20.70 -12.89 9.87
C MET A 81 -21.39 -13.52 8.67
N GLU A 82 -22.21 -12.74 8.00
CA GLU A 82 -22.85 -13.16 6.76
C GLU A 82 -21.85 -13.17 5.60
N GLN A 83 -22.16 -13.93 4.55
CA GLN A 83 -21.22 -14.08 3.42
C GLN A 83 -20.93 -12.73 2.75
N ASN A 84 -21.93 -11.87 2.61
CA ASN A 84 -21.73 -10.53 2.03
C ASN A 84 -20.81 -9.66 2.89
N GLU A 85 -20.87 -9.80 4.20
CA GLU A 85 -19.97 -9.08 5.11
C GLU A 85 -18.54 -9.61 4.99
N ILE A 86 -18.39 -10.93 4.91
CA ILE A 86 -17.09 -11.57 4.71
C ILE A 86 -16.47 -11.10 3.40
N ASP A 87 -17.24 -11.08 2.33
CA ASP A 87 -16.77 -10.63 1.02
C ASP A 87 -16.34 -9.16 1.03
N ALA A 88 -17.07 -8.32 1.76
CA ALA A 88 -16.73 -6.91 1.91
C ALA A 88 -15.41 -6.73 2.65
N VAL A 89 -15.18 -7.51 3.71
CA VAL A 89 -13.91 -7.45 4.46
C VAL A 89 -12.75 -7.93 3.61
N LYS A 90 -12.95 -8.99 2.84
CA LYS A 90 -11.92 -9.50 1.91
C LYS A 90 -11.54 -8.45 0.88
N GLN A 91 -12.52 -7.75 0.34
CA GLN A 91 -12.28 -6.68 -0.63
C GLN A 91 -11.56 -5.49 -0.01
N GLU A 92 -11.93 -5.13 1.20
CA GLU A 92 -11.26 -4.08 1.96
C GLU A 92 -9.81 -4.46 2.24
N ALA A 93 -9.55 -5.70 2.60
CA ALA A 93 -8.20 -6.20 2.82
C ALA A 93 -7.35 -6.13 1.56
N ASP A 94 -7.92 -6.46 0.41
CA ASP A 94 -7.23 -6.31 -0.88
C ASP A 94 -6.84 -4.86 -1.14
N THR A 95 -7.77 -3.94 -0.95
CA THR A 95 -7.53 -2.50 -1.14
C THR A 95 -6.44 -1.99 -0.19
N ILE A 96 -6.50 -2.39 1.06
CA ILE A 96 -5.50 -1.99 2.06
C ILE A 96 -4.11 -2.51 1.70
N ALA A 97 -4.01 -3.77 1.29
CA ALA A 97 -2.72 -4.35 0.91
C ALA A 97 -2.08 -3.61 -0.26
N ARG A 98 -2.87 -3.29 -1.26
CA ARG A 98 -2.37 -2.56 -2.45
C ARG A 98 -1.98 -1.13 -2.12
N SER A 99 -2.69 -0.48 -1.20
CA SER A 99 -2.35 0.88 -0.79
C SER A 99 -1.17 0.92 0.17
N ALA A 100 -0.98 -0.13 0.96
CA ALA A 100 0.15 -0.23 1.89
C ALA A 100 1.47 -0.53 1.17
N ASP A 101 1.41 -1.21 0.05
CA ASP A 101 2.59 -1.65 -0.70
C ASP A 101 2.32 -1.49 -2.19
N VAL A 102 2.88 -0.43 -2.78
CA VAL A 102 2.65 -0.07 -4.19
C VAL A 102 3.19 -1.11 -5.17
N SER A 103 4.09 -1.99 -4.74
CA SER A 103 4.61 -3.03 -5.60
C SER A 103 3.73 -4.28 -5.65
N VAL A 104 2.70 -4.36 -4.82
CA VAL A 104 1.73 -5.47 -4.86
C VAL A 104 0.81 -5.27 -6.05
N GLU A 105 0.89 -6.19 -7.01
CA GLU A 105 0.05 -6.19 -8.20
C GLU A 105 -1.14 -7.13 -8.07
N SER A 106 -1.00 -8.19 -7.25
CA SER A 106 -2.05 -9.15 -7.02
C SER A 106 -2.11 -9.56 -5.55
N THR A 107 -3.30 -9.90 -5.10
CA THR A 107 -3.52 -10.41 -3.75
C THR A 107 -4.32 -11.70 -3.80
N SER A 108 -4.08 -12.57 -2.82
CA SER A 108 -4.90 -13.74 -2.58
C SER A 108 -5.38 -13.66 -1.14
N VAL A 109 -6.66 -13.42 -0.94
CA VAL A 109 -7.25 -13.24 0.39
C VAL A 109 -8.16 -14.43 0.70
N THR A 110 -7.93 -15.09 1.83
CA THR A 110 -8.73 -16.24 2.24
C THR A 110 -9.19 -16.08 3.70
N THR A 111 -10.36 -16.63 3.98
CA THR A 111 -10.89 -16.75 5.35
C THR A 111 -11.02 -18.21 5.76
N ASN A 112 -10.61 -19.14 4.91
CA ASN A 112 -10.62 -20.56 5.23
C ASN A 112 -9.62 -20.87 6.35
N SER A 113 -10.09 -21.39 7.48
CA SER A 113 -9.27 -21.56 8.67
C SER A 113 -8.07 -22.48 8.45
N TYR A 114 -8.21 -23.51 7.64
CA TYR A 114 -7.12 -24.41 7.33
C TYR A 114 -6.02 -23.69 6.53
N ILE A 115 -6.42 -22.96 5.49
CA ILE A 115 -5.48 -22.22 4.64
C ILE A 115 -4.83 -21.08 5.45
N VAL A 116 -5.59 -20.40 6.30
CA VAL A 116 -5.04 -19.36 7.19
C VAL A 116 -3.95 -19.95 8.08
N SER A 117 -4.17 -21.16 8.63
CA SER A 117 -3.15 -21.84 9.44
C SER A 117 -1.88 -22.12 8.65
N LEU A 118 -2.00 -22.50 7.37
CA LEU A 118 -0.84 -22.71 6.52
C LEU A 118 -0.07 -21.40 6.28
N ILE A 119 -0.79 -20.30 6.08
CA ILE A 119 -0.16 -18.99 5.89
C ILE A 119 0.55 -18.55 7.17
N GLU A 120 -0.06 -18.78 8.33
CA GLU A 120 0.56 -18.52 9.63
C GLU A 120 1.87 -19.29 9.79
N ASP A 121 1.89 -20.53 9.38
CA ASP A 121 3.11 -21.36 9.43
C ASP A 121 4.19 -20.79 8.50
N MET A 122 3.81 -20.38 7.32
CA MET A 122 4.74 -19.74 6.38
C MET A 122 5.32 -18.44 6.97
N GLU A 123 4.49 -17.65 7.60
CA GLU A 123 4.88 -16.42 8.27
C GLU A 123 5.95 -16.69 9.33
N ARG A 124 5.71 -17.67 10.19
CA ARG A 124 6.65 -18.05 11.25
C ARG A 124 7.97 -18.53 10.72
N LYS A 125 7.96 -19.33 9.66
CA LYS A 125 9.19 -19.85 9.06
C LYS A 125 10.04 -18.75 8.43
N ARG A 126 9.40 -17.73 7.89
CA ARG A 126 10.11 -16.60 7.29
C ARG A 126 10.67 -15.65 8.35
N ALA A 127 9.95 -15.47 9.46
CA ALA A 127 10.38 -14.60 10.55
C ALA A 127 11.50 -15.22 11.39
N GLY A 128 11.58 -16.53 11.40
CA GLY A 128 12.62 -17.24 12.12
C GLY A 128 13.80 -17.54 11.23
#